data_725db8b611e4f2a1658c6d56c6b3a881
#
_entry.id   725db8b611e4f2a1658c6d56c6b3a881
#
_cell.length_a   1.000
_cell.length_b   1.000
_cell.length_c   1.000
_cell.angle_alpha   90.00
_cell.angle_beta   90.00
_cell.angle_gamma   90.00
#
_symmetry.space_group_name_H-M   'P 1'
#
loop_
_entity.id
_entity.type
_entity.pdbx_description
1 polymer ?
#
loop_
_entity_poly.entity_id
_entity_poly.type
_entity_poly.pdbx_seq_one_letter_code
_entity_poly.pdbx_strand_id
1 'polypeptide(L)'
;MPDGKPNILVIWGDDIGIWNLSCYSRGMMGYSTPNIDRIAEEGMLFTDSYGEQSCTAGRSSFITGQSVYRTGLSKVGMPGFDVGLQKEDPTIAELLKPLGYATGQFGKNHLGDLNKHLPTAHGFDEFFGNLYHLNAEEEPEHEDYPTAEEAPLLYNALLPRGVIHSWATDTDSGEVDDRYGPVGKQRIEDTGPLTKKRMETIDDETTSACVDFIKRQHEADTPFFVWMNTTHMHFRTHTKPESRGQAGRWQSAYHDTMIDHDGHVGTLLDLLDDLGIAENTIVVYSTDNGPHANSWPDGATTPFRSEKATNWEGAFRIPEMIRWPGKIKPRSVSNEIVQHHDWLPTFLAAAGDDGIVDKLKAGHTIGDMTYKVHIDGYNLLPYLTGAVDTCPRPGLIYFSDDGDVLGIRFDNWKVVFMEQRCPGTLQVWFEPFTRLRAPKLFNLRTDPFERADVTSNTYWDWMIDRVYLTYAAQFIVDTVMAHPGEVTLVPIGPLTNIALALAIEPAVAYNVAAVVMMGGAATVGGNVNPAAEADIYSDP
;
A
#
# COMPACT_ATOMS: atom_id res chain seq x y z
N MET A 1 -24.92 -18.13 0.45
CA MET A 1 -24.58 -16.92 -0.33
C MET A 1 -24.72 -17.18 -1.81
N PRO A 2 -25.32 -16.28 -2.57
CA PRO A 2 -25.48 -16.45 -4.01
C PRO A 2 -24.07 -16.51 -4.65
N ASP A 3 -23.87 -17.50 -5.51
CA ASP A 3 -22.74 -17.63 -6.45
C ASP A 3 -21.35 -17.98 -5.89
N GLY A 4 -21.19 -18.31 -4.61
CA GLY A 4 -19.90 -18.76 -4.05
C GLY A 4 -18.81 -17.68 -3.98
N LYS A 5 -19.15 -16.40 -4.09
CA LYS A 5 -18.22 -15.26 -3.98
C LYS A 5 -17.77 -15.07 -2.53
N PRO A 6 -16.45 -14.93 -2.28
CA PRO A 6 -15.97 -14.69 -0.93
C PRO A 6 -16.25 -13.26 -0.47
N ASN A 7 -16.43 -13.07 0.82
CA ASN A 7 -16.25 -11.74 1.42
C ASN A 7 -14.77 -11.38 1.43
N ILE A 8 -14.47 -10.09 1.44
CA ILE A 8 -13.10 -9.58 1.46
C ILE A 8 -13.00 -8.56 2.59
N LEU A 9 -12.16 -8.84 3.58
CA LEU A 9 -11.85 -7.97 4.70
C LEU A 9 -10.36 -7.65 4.70
N VAL A 10 -10.01 -6.40 4.46
CA VAL A 10 -8.63 -5.92 4.54
C VAL A 10 -8.50 -5.05 5.78
N ILE A 11 -7.56 -5.38 6.66
CA ILE A 11 -7.31 -4.68 7.92
C ILE A 11 -5.91 -4.11 7.89
N TRP A 12 -5.81 -2.79 8.02
CA TRP A 12 -4.53 -2.08 8.08
C TRP A 12 -4.38 -1.30 9.39
N GLY A 13 -3.15 -1.31 9.92
CA GLY A 13 -2.69 -0.24 10.78
C GLY A 13 -1.93 0.81 9.98
N ASP A 14 -1.46 1.86 10.64
CA ASP A 14 -0.71 2.97 10.05
C ASP A 14 0.73 2.97 10.58
N ASP A 15 1.73 2.98 9.71
CA ASP A 15 3.16 3.01 10.08
C ASP A 15 3.63 1.81 10.96
N ILE A 16 3.04 0.63 10.81
CA ILE A 16 3.40 -0.54 11.62
C ILE A 16 4.67 -1.20 11.07
N GLY A 17 5.67 -1.36 11.95
CA GLY A 17 6.87 -2.11 11.62
C GLY A 17 6.69 -3.63 11.74
N ILE A 18 7.45 -4.39 10.95
CA ILE A 18 7.40 -5.86 10.97
C ILE A 18 7.60 -6.43 12.38
N TRP A 19 8.52 -5.87 13.18
CA TRP A 19 8.78 -6.35 14.53
C TRP A 19 7.73 -5.95 15.57
N ASN A 20 6.84 -5.03 15.24
CA ASN A 20 5.71 -4.72 16.11
C ASN A 20 4.69 -5.87 16.21
N LEU A 21 4.76 -6.85 15.32
CA LEU A 21 3.88 -8.01 15.30
C LEU A 21 4.59 -9.26 15.81
N SER A 22 3.97 -9.98 16.75
CA SER A 22 4.61 -11.13 17.39
C SER A 22 4.76 -12.36 16.47
N CYS A 23 3.97 -12.49 15.41
CA CYS A 23 4.20 -13.51 14.37
C CYS A 23 5.55 -13.37 13.66
N TYR A 24 6.09 -12.14 13.55
CA TYR A 24 7.42 -11.87 13.00
C TYR A 24 8.49 -11.79 14.09
N SER A 25 8.24 -11.03 15.18
CA SER A 25 9.23 -10.77 16.24
C SER A 25 9.37 -11.90 17.27
N ARG A 26 8.44 -12.84 17.30
CA ARG A 26 8.38 -13.92 18.30
C ARG A 26 8.34 -13.40 19.75
N GLY A 27 7.72 -12.24 19.97
CA GLY A 27 7.61 -11.61 21.29
C GLY A 27 8.87 -10.86 21.74
N MET A 28 9.86 -10.68 20.87
CA MET A 28 11.11 -9.97 21.18
C MET A 28 10.86 -8.53 21.64
N MET A 29 9.76 -7.91 21.22
CA MET A 29 9.37 -6.55 21.60
C MET A 29 8.73 -6.47 22.98
N GLY A 30 8.60 -7.58 23.72
CA GLY A 30 8.11 -7.61 25.10
C GLY A 30 6.60 -7.67 25.26
N TYR A 31 5.84 -7.72 24.17
CA TYR A 31 4.38 -7.94 24.12
C TYR A 31 4.04 -8.88 22.97
N SER A 32 2.77 -9.22 22.82
CA SER A 32 2.29 -10.08 21.73
C SER A 32 1.00 -9.55 21.11
N THR A 33 0.77 -9.95 19.86
CA THR A 33 -0.38 -9.59 19.03
C THR A 33 -1.11 -10.86 18.59
N PRO A 34 -1.74 -11.60 19.54
CA PRO A 34 -2.25 -12.96 19.28
C PRO A 34 -3.37 -13.00 18.23
N ASN A 35 -4.16 -11.95 18.08
CA ASN A 35 -5.24 -11.90 17.09
C ASN A 35 -4.69 -11.68 15.67
N ILE A 36 -3.70 -10.81 15.52
CA ILE A 36 -2.99 -10.64 14.24
C ILE A 36 -2.21 -11.90 13.89
N ASP A 37 -1.52 -12.50 14.88
CA ASP A 37 -0.79 -13.77 14.72
C ASP A 37 -1.70 -14.90 14.23
N ARG A 38 -2.98 -14.92 14.66
CA ARG A 38 -3.98 -15.87 14.22
C ARG A 38 -4.17 -15.84 12.68
N ILE A 39 -4.11 -14.68 12.04
CA ILE A 39 -4.21 -14.58 10.57
C ILE A 39 -3.04 -15.32 9.90
N ALA A 40 -1.81 -15.17 10.43
CA ALA A 40 -0.65 -15.90 9.94
C ALA A 40 -0.73 -17.42 10.24
N GLU A 41 -1.23 -17.81 11.41
CA GLU A 41 -1.36 -19.22 11.80
C GLU A 41 -2.43 -19.96 10.99
N GLU A 42 -3.53 -19.29 10.67
CA GLU A 42 -4.63 -19.86 9.89
C GLU A 42 -4.46 -19.64 8.38
N GLY A 43 -3.40 -18.94 7.95
CA GLY A 43 -3.15 -18.59 6.57
C GLY A 43 -1.67 -18.57 6.19
N MET A 44 -1.28 -17.53 5.43
CA MET A 44 0.07 -17.33 4.88
C MET A 44 0.66 -16.01 5.37
N LEU A 45 1.93 -16.05 5.79
CA LEU A 45 2.75 -14.91 6.17
C LEU A 45 3.74 -14.61 5.05
N PHE A 46 3.87 -13.33 4.66
CA PHE A 46 4.83 -12.88 3.66
C PHE A 46 6.06 -12.26 4.31
N THR A 47 7.24 -12.58 3.80
CA THR A 47 8.51 -11.99 4.25
C THR A 47 8.98 -10.88 3.31
N ASP A 48 8.47 -10.85 2.09
CA ASP A 48 8.86 -9.96 1.00
C ASP A 48 7.64 -9.21 0.44
N SER A 49 6.81 -8.64 1.32
CA SER A 49 5.70 -7.77 0.93
C SER A 49 6.11 -6.31 0.97
N TYR A 50 5.62 -5.52 0.00
CA TYR A 50 6.01 -4.14 -0.23
C TYR A 50 4.80 -3.21 -0.31
N GLY A 51 4.85 -2.17 0.53
CA GLY A 51 4.04 -0.97 0.37
C GLY A 51 4.76 0.07 -0.48
N GLU A 52 4.43 1.33 -0.22
CA GLU A 52 5.13 2.48 -0.80
C GLU A 52 5.87 3.25 0.30
N GLN A 53 6.56 4.34 -0.06
CA GLN A 53 7.38 5.11 0.86
C GLN A 53 6.59 5.90 1.92
N SER A 54 5.26 6.11 1.73
CA SER A 54 4.42 6.90 2.64
C SER A 54 2.93 6.55 2.53
N CYS A 55 2.11 7.07 3.46
CA CYS A 55 0.71 6.69 3.62
C CYS A 55 -0.15 6.92 2.37
N THR A 56 -0.18 8.14 1.81
CA THR A 56 -0.96 8.46 0.61
C THR A 56 -0.53 7.55 -0.55
N ALA A 57 0.77 7.37 -0.71
CA ALA A 57 1.35 6.52 -1.74
C ALA A 57 0.90 5.05 -1.58
N GLY A 58 1.08 4.45 -0.40
CA GLY A 58 0.69 3.07 -0.13
C GLY A 58 -0.80 2.83 -0.29
N ARG A 59 -1.62 3.77 0.20
CA ARG A 59 -3.09 3.68 0.12
C ARG A 59 -3.59 3.81 -1.31
N SER A 60 -3.03 4.73 -2.11
CA SER A 60 -3.40 4.87 -3.53
C SER A 60 -3.00 3.64 -4.35
N SER A 61 -1.79 3.12 -4.14
CA SER A 61 -1.30 1.92 -4.83
C SER A 61 -2.19 0.69 -4.59
N PHE A 62 -2.60 0.50 -3.34
CA PHE A 62 -3.48 -0.60 -2.97
C PHE A 62 -4.85 -0.48 -3.63
N ILE A 63 -5.52 0.67 -3.43
CA ILE A 63 -6.92 0.81 -3.83
C ILE A 63 -7.11 0.89 -5.34
N THR A 64 -6.09 1.37 -6.08
CA THR A 64 -6.15 1.53 -7.55
C THR A 64 -5.41 0.44 -8.33
N GLY A 65 -4.53 -0.34 -7.68
CA GLY A 65 -3.64 -1.30 -8.38
C GLY A 65 -2.63 -0.62 -9.30
N GLN A 66 -2.46 0.69 -9.19
CA GLN A 66 -1.59 1.51 -10.03
C GLN A 66 -0.40 2.04 -9.22
N SER A 67 0.77 2.13 -9.86
CA SER A 67 1.92 2.79 -9.29
C SER A 67 1.63 4.28 -9.01
N VAL A 68 2.20 4.81 -7.95
CA VAL A 68 2.14 6.23 -7.58
C VAL A 68 2.62 7.15 -8.71
N TYR A 69 3.47 6.67 -9.60
CA TYR A 69 3.92 7.38 -10.78
C TYR A 69 2.77 7.63 -11.78
N ARG A 70 1.75 6.75 -11.82
CA ARG A 70 0.56 6.91 -12.68
C ARG A 70 -0.50 7.79 -12.06
N THR A 71 -0.79 7.57 -10.79
CA THR A 71 -1.82 8.32 -10.07
C THR A 71 -1.37 9.73 -9.68
N GLY A 72 -0.05 9.99 -9.60
CA GLY A 72 0.51 11.23 -9.08
C GLY A 72 0.40 11.38 -7.55
N LEU A 73 -0.12 10.36 -6.85
CA LEU A 73 -0.30 10.36 -5.39
C LEU A 73 0.94 9.84 -4.66
N SER A 74 2.11 10.33 -5.05
CA SER A 74 3.39 9.97 -4.43
C SER A 74 3.67 10.73 -3.12
N LYS A 75 3.11 11.95 -2.97
CA LYS A 75 3.29 12.79 -1.77
C LYS A 75 2.19 12.59 -0.74
N VAL A 76 2.56 12.79 0.51
CA VAL A 76 1.62 12.85 1.63
C VAL A 76 0.66 14.02 1.40
N GLY A 77 -0.65 13.73 1.40
CA GLY A 77 -1.69 14.74 1.32
C GLY A 77 -1.76 15.57 2.60
N MET A 78 -2.07 16.86 2.47
CA MET A 78 -2.21 17.80 3.58
C MET A 78 -3.58 18.50 3.50
N PRO A 79 -4.17 18.90 4.64
CA PRO A 79 -5.43 19.65 4.66
C PRO A 79 -5.39 20.89 3.77
N GLY A 80 -6.48 21.16 3.04
CA GLY A 80 -6.64 22.35 2.23
C GLY A 80 -6.01 22.31 0.83
N PHE A 81 -5.38 21.20 0.44
CA PHE A 81 -4.80 21.04 -0.90
C PHE A 81 -5.72 20.18 -1.79
N ASP A 82 -5.86 20.59 -3.06
CA ASP A 82 -6.57 19.77 -4.08
C ASP A 82 -5.67 18.63 -4.57
N VAL A 83 -5.30 17.75 -3.66
CA VAL A 83 -4.53 16.53 -3.91
C VAL A 83 -5.30 15.34 -3.36
N GLY A 84 -5.71 14.45 -4.22
CA GLY A 84 -6.49 13.27 -3.83
C GLY A 84 -6.82 12.38 -5.01
N LEU A 85 -7.53 11.31 -4.72
CA LEU A 85 -7.93 10.32 -5.72
C LEU A 85 -8.76 10.97 -6.84
N GLN A 86 -8.39 10.68 -8.09
CA GLN A 86 -9.07 11.24 -9.25
C GLN A 86 -10.12 10.25 -9.78
N LYS A 87 -11.18 10.77 -10.37
CA LYS A 87 -12.28 9.95 -10.92
C LYS A 87 -11.87 9.04 -12.08
N GLU A 88 -10.72 9.32 -12.70
CA GLU A 88 -10.13 8.53 -13.78
C GLU A 88 -9.43 7.25 -13.28
N ASP A 89 -9.10 7.19 -11.97
CA ASP A 89 -8.41 6.06 -11.36
C ASP A 89 -9.44 5.10 -10.72
N PRO A 90 -9.70 3.94 -11.33
CA PRO A 90 -10.67 2.99 -10.80
C PRO A 90 -10.17 2.39 -9.48
N THR A 91 -11.08 2.22 -8.54
CA THR A 91 -10.80 1.57 -7.26
C THR A 91 -11.26 0.11 -7.23
N ILE A 92 -10.70 -0.68 -6.31
CA ILE A 92 -11.20 -2.03 -6.01
C ILE A 92 -12.71 -1.98 -5.71
N ALA A 93 -13.18 -0.96 -4.96
CA ALA A 93 -14.59 -0.81 -4.61
C ALA A 93 -15.47 -0.60 -5.84
N GLU A 94 -15.09 0.34 -6.74
CA GLU A 94 -15.84 0.58 -7.99
C GLU A 94 -15.93 -0.66 -8.88
N LEU A 95 -14.82 -1.43 -8.94
CA LEU A 95 -14.74 -2.62 -9.78
C LEU A 95 -15.51 -3.82 -9.20
N LEU A 96 -15.66 -3.91 -7.89
CA LEU A 96 -16.41 -4.99 -7.22
C LEU A 96 -17.92 -4.76 -7.20
N LYS A 97 -18.40 -3.50 -7.22
CA LYS A 97 -19.83 -3.20 -7.20
C LYS A 97 -20.63 -3.87 -8.32
N PRO A 98 -20.20 -3.83 -9.60
CA PRO A 98 -20.91 -4.54 -10.67
C PRO A 98 -20.97 -6.05 -10.47
N LEU A 99 -20.08 -6.59 -9.63
CA LEU A 99 -20.06 -8.00 -9.26
C LEU A 99 -20.99 -8.31 -8.07
N GLY A 100 -21.73 -7.31 -7.56
CA GLY A 100 -22.73 -7.47 -6.50
C GLY A 100 -22.18 -7.34 -5.08
N TYR A 101 -21.00 -6.76 -4.90
CA TYR A 101 -20.44 -6.50 -3.58
C TYR A 101 -21.00 -5.21 -2.97
N ALA A 102 -21.28 -5.24 -1.68
CA ALA A 102 -21.39 -4.06 -0.86
C ALA A 102 -19.99 -3.64 -0.39
N THR A 103 -19.73 -2.33 -0.32
CA THR A 103 -18.37 -1.81 -0.13
C THR A 103 -18.32 -0.80 1.02
N GLY A 104 -17.44 -1.02 1.99
CA GLY A 104 -17.26 -0.16 3.16
C GLY A 104 -15.81 0.18 3.44
N GLN A 105 -15.53 1.44 3.80
CA GLN A 105 -14.22 1.85 4.29
C GLN A 105 -14.38 2.49 5.67
N PHE A 106 -13.55 2.06 6.63
CA PHE A 106 -13.64 2.51 8.02
C PHE A 106 -12.25 2.88 8.53
N GLY A 107 -12.13 4.08 9.12
CA GLY A 107 -10.87 4.61 9.63
C GLY A 107 -10.19 5.61 8.68
N LYS A 108 -8.86 5.68 8.70
CA LYS A 108 -8.08 6.66 7.93
C LYS A 108 -8.18 6.44 6.41
N ASN A 109 -8.54 7.49 5.65
CA ASN A 109 -8.53 7.46 4.19
C ASN A 109 -7.20 7.94 3.58
N HIS A 110 -6.81 9.17 3.85
CA HIS A 110 -5.58 9.86 3.38
C HIS A 110 -5.41 9.97 1.86
N LEU A 111 -6.53 10.05 1.13
CA LEU A 111 -6.57 10.22 -0.34
C LEU A 111 -7.30 11.50 -0.77
N GLY A 112 -7.21 12.55 0.07
CA GLY A 112 -7.80 13.87 -0.15
C GLY A 112 -9.03 14.15 0.71
N ASP A 113 -9.37 15.45 0.90
CA ASP A 113 -10.45 15.92 1.76
C ASP A 113 -11.59 16.63 1.04
N LEU A 114 -11.44 16.95 -0.24
CA LEU A 114 -12.56 17.48 -1.03
C LEU A 114 -13.65 16.41 -1.21
N ASN A 115 -14.89 16.86 -1.34
CA ASN A 115 -16.04 15.96 -1.51
C ASN A 115 -15.85 14.97 -2.67
N LYS A 116 -15.20 15.41 -3.75
CA LYS A 116 -14.87 14.56 -4.91
C LYS A 116 -13.82 13.47 -4.64
N HIS A 117 -13.07 13.58 -3.53
CA HIS A 117 -12.01 12.60 -3.16
C HIS A 117 -12.47 11.61 -2.10
N LEU A 118 -13.67 11.79 -1.53
CA LEU A 118 -14.15 10.89 -0.47
C LEU A 118 -14.38 9.47 -0.98
N PRO A 119 -14.21 8.46 -0.15
CA PRO A 119 -14.41 7.06 -0.54
C PRO A 119 -15.77 6.81 -1.19
N THR A 120 -16.82 7.49 -0.72
CA THR A 120 -18.19 7.37 -1.27
C THR A 120 -18.36 7.99 -2.66
N ALA A 121 -17.42 8.82 -3.11
CA ALA A 121 -17.32 9.26 -4.51
C ALA A 121 -16.52 8.28 -5.38
N HIS A 122 -15.84 7.29 -4.78
CA HIS A 122 -14.95 6.33 -5.42
C HIS A 122 -15.36 4.87 -5.14
N GLY A 123 -16.66 4.60 -5.20
CA GLY A 123 -17.20 3.25 -5.21
C GLY A 123 -17.54 2.66 -3.84
N PHE A 124 -17.16 3.26 -2.72
CA PHE A 124 -17.61 2.78 -1.42
C PHE A 124 -19.07 3.19 -1.15
N ASP A 125 -19.85 2.28 -0.61
CA ASP A 125 -21.25 2.55 -0.21
C ASP A 125 -21.31 3.35 1.10
N GLU A 126 -20.34 3.10 1.99
CA GLU A 126 -20.24 3.75 3.29
C GLU A 126 -18.79 4.02 3.67
N PHE A 127 -18.55 5.19 4.26
CA PHE A 127 -17.27 5.57 4.84
C PHE A 127 -17.48 6.21 6.21
N PHE A 128 -16.75 5.74 7.23
CA PHE A 128 -16.68 6.41 8.53
C PHE A 128 -15.22 6.47 8.99
N GLY A 129 -14.67 7.69 9.13
CA GLY A 129 -13.28 7.87 9.55
C GLY A 129 -12.73 9.26 9.34
N ASN A 130 -11.41 9.38 9.55
CA ASN A 130 -10.63 10.60 9.39
C ASN A 130 -9.91 10.62 8.04
N LEU A 131 -9.54 11.82 7.59
CA LEU A 131 -8.99 12.02 6.25
C LEU A 131 -7.48 12.21 6.24
N TYR A 132 -6.88 12.51 7.39
CA TYR A 132 -5.45 12.75 7.53
C TYR A 132 -4.82 11.95 8.68
N HIS A 133 -3.51 12.10 8.87
CA HIS A 133 -2.74 11.48 9.93
C HIS A 133 -2.89 12.24 11.27
N LEU A 134 -2.62 11.54 12.37
CA LEU A 134 -2.87 12.04 13.73
C LEU A 134 -2.23 13.40 14.02
N ASN A 135 -0.98 13.63 13.60
CA ASN A 135 -0.31 14.90 13.85
C ASN A 135 -0.95 16.09 13.12
N ALA A 136 -1.49 15.91 11.91
CA ALA A 136 -2.24 16.98 11.24
C ALA A 136 -3.58 17.25 11.91
N GLU A 137 -4.26 16.20 12.36
CA GLU A 137 -5.55 16.31 13.04
C GLU A 137 -5.44 17.00 14.41
N GLU A 138 -4.30 16.86 15.14
CA GLU A 138 -4.10 17.50 16.43
C GLU A 138 -3.53 18.93 16.36
N GLU A 139 -3.05 19.39 15.19
CA GLU A 139 -2.48 20.73 15.03
C GLU A 139 -3.38 21.87 15.53
N PRO A 140 -4.71 21.85 15.32
CA PRO A 140 -5.59 22.89 15.85
C PRO A 140 -5.62 23.02 17.38
N GLU A 141 -5.10 22.02 18.11
CA GLU A 141 -4.99 22.07 19.57
C GLU A 141 -3.64 22.61 20.08
N HIS A 142 -2.74 23.02 19.18
CA HIS A 142 -1.52 23.71 19.55
C HIS A 142 -1.81 25.17 19.92
N GLU A 143 -1.12 25.68 20.92
CA GLU A 143 -1.36 27.03 21.46
C GLU A 143 -0.96 28.17 20.50
N ASP A 144 -0.13 27.87 19.51
CA ASP A 144 0.32 28.79 18.46
C ASP A 144 -0.41 28.59 17.11
N TYR A 145 -1.41 27.68 17.07
CA TYR A 145 -2.24 27.52 15.89
C TYR A 145 -3.15 28.76 15.71
N PRO A 146 -3.23 29.35 14.52
CA PRO A 146 -4.00 30.57 14.31
C PRO A 146 -5.49 30.34 14.62
N THR A 147 -6.09 31.26 15.36
CA THR A 147 -7.54 31.20 15.61
C THR A 147 -8.34 31.74 14.42
N ALA A 148 -9.61 31.38 14.35
CA ALA A 148 -10.52 31.90 13.33
C ALA A 148 -10.70 33.43 13.38
N GLU A 149 -10.46 34.07 14.54
CA GLU A 149 -10.51 35.52 14.72
C GLU A 149 -9.24 36.21 14.24
N GLU A 150 -8.07 35.61 14.51
CA GLU A 150 -6.76 36.19 14.16
C GLU A 150 -6.43 36.05 12.68
N ALA A 151 -6.71 34.90 12.10
CA ALA A 151 -6.37 34.60 10.72
C ALA A 151 -7.45 33.71 10.02
N PRO A 152 -8.69 34.22 9.81
CA PRO A 152 -9.82 33.41 9.35
C PRO A 152 -9.56 32.68 8.01
N LEU A 153 -8.84 33.29 7.10
CA LEU A 153 -8.51 32.65 5.81
C LEU A 153 -7.55 31.47 5.98
N LEU A 154 -6.53 31.63 6.81
CA LEU A 154 -5.53 30.60 7.07
C LEU A 154 -6.14 29.46 7.89
N TYR A 155 -6.89 29.79 8.94
CA TYR A 155 -7.60 28.84 9.77
C TYR A 155 -8.51 27.94 8.91
N ASN A 156 -9.39 28.55 8.11
CA ASN A 156 -10.32 27.80 7.27
C ASN A 156 -9.62 26.99 6.18
N ALA A 157 -8.47 27.45 5.65
CA ALA A 157 -7.75 26.73 4.62
C ALA A 157 -7.02 25.48 5.13
N LEU A 158 -6.47 25.55 6.34
CA LEU A 158 -5.58 24.49 6.88
C LEU A 158 -6.25 23.58 7.92
N LEU A 159 -7.44 23.93 8.44
CA LEU A 159 -8.13 23.12 9.44
C LEU A 159 -8.42 21.73 8.89
N PRO A 160 -8.00 20.63 9.53
CA PRO A 160 -8.39 19.28 9.17
C PRO A 160 -9.92 19.13 9.19
N ARG A 161 -10.47 18.36 8.28
CA ARG A 161 -11.93 18.18 8.17
C ARG A 161 -12.54 17.41 9.34
N GLY A 162 -11.74 16.64 10.07
CA GLY A 162 -12.20 15.83 11.19
C GLY A 162 -12.73 14.45 10.76
N VAL A 163 -13.60 13.88 11.59
CA VAL A 163 -14.19 12.56 11.36
C VAL A 163 -15.51 12.69 10.62
N ILE A 164 -15.61 12.00 9.48
CA ILE A 164 -16.75 12.06 8.58
C ILE A 164 -17.47 10.72 8.54
N HIS A 165 -18.80 10.75 8.49
CA HIS A 165 -19.62 9.64 8.08
C HIS A 165 -20.28 9.97 6.74
N SER A 166 -20.02 9.18 5.70
CA SER A 166 -20.61 9.42 4.39
C SER A 166 -21.20 8.13 3.80
N TRP A 167 -22.22 8.32 2.94
CA TRP A 167 -22.92 7.24 2.24
C TRP A 167 -23.08 7.61 0.78
N ALA A 168 -22.82 6.69 -0.12
CA ALA A 168 -23.13 6.85 -1.53
C ALA A 168 -24.64 6.90 -1.75
N THR A 169 -25.08 7.69 -2.73
CA THR A 169 -26.49 7.83 -3.13
C THR A 169 -26.64 7.71 -4.64
N ASP A 170 -27.83 7.30 -5.10
CA ASP A 170 -28.10 7.16 -6.53
C ASP A 170 -28.27 8.52 -7.23
N THR A 171 -28.64 9.56 -6.46
CA THR A 171 -28.95 10.89 -6.97
C THR A 171 -27.99 11.94 -6.44
N ASP A 172 -27.59 12.87 -7.32
CA ASP A 172 -26.83 14.04 -6.92
C ASP A 172 -27.69 14.94 -6.04
N SER A 173 -27.19 15.35 -4.89
CA SER A 173 -27.88 16.23 -3.95
C SER A 173 -28.05 17.66 -4.51
N GLY A 174 -27.16 18.08 -5.43
CA GLY A 174 -27.06 19.46 -5.91
C GLY A 174 -26.50 20.43 -4.86
N GLU A 175 -26.09 19.93 -3.70
CA GLU A 175 -25.45 20.72 -2.64
C GLU A 175 -24.00 21.02 -2.98
N VAL A 176 -23.54 22.21 -2.59
CA VAL A 176 -22.15 22.66 -2.75
C VAL A 176 -21.67 23.17 -1.40
N ASP A 177 -20.59 22.57 -0.90
CA ASP A 177 -19.88 23.11 0.24
C ASP A 177 -18.86 24.15 -0.24
N ASP A 178 -18.81 25.30 0.43
CA ASP A 178 -17.93 26.42 0.04
C ASP A 178 -16.44 26.07 0.10
N ARG A 179 -16.06 25.12 0.95
CA ARG A 179 -14.67 24.68 1.15
C ARG A 179 -14.37 23.39 0.41
N TYR A 180 -15.27 22.41 0.48
CA TYR A 180 -15.01 21.06 0.01
C TYR A 180 -15.63 20.75 -1.35
N GLY A 181 -16.32 21.75 -1.96
CA GLY A 181 -16.90 21.66 -3.29
C GLY A 181 -18.22 20.88 -3.37
N PRO A 182 -18.67 20.53 -4.59
CA PRO A 182 -19.93 19.82 -4.80
C PRO A 182 -19.99 18.51 -4.02
N VAL A 183 -21.13 18.26 -3.35
CA VAL A 183 -21.35 17.01 -2.60
C VAL A 183 -21.53 15.83 -3.55
N GLY A 184 -22.25 16.01 -4.65
CA GLY A 184 -22.44 14.97 -5.66
C GLY A 184 -23.38 13.85 -5.19
N LYS A 185 -23.13 12.62 -5.64
CA LYS A 185 -23.94 11.43 -5.34
C LYS A 185 -23.57 10.82 -3.98
N GLN A 186 -23.60 11.62 -2.93
CA GLN A 186 -23.33 11.16 -1.57
C GLN A 186 -24.06 12.02 -0.53
N ARG A 187 -24.26 11.46 0.65
CA ARG A 187 -24.66 12.17 1.87
C ARG A 187 -23.47 12.19 2.80
N ILE A 188 -23.17 13.35 3.35
CA ILE A 188 -22.01 13.55 4.22
C ILE A 188 -22.49 14.11 5.55
N GLU A 189 -22.00 13.54 6.65
CA GLU A 189 -22.22 13.99 8.01
C GLU A 189 -20.86 14.25 8.67
N ASP A 190 -20.63 15.50 9.11
CA ASP A 190 -19.48 15.85 9.92
C ASP A 190 -19.77 15.46 11.36
N THR A 191 -18.98 14.54 11.91
CA THR A 191 -19.15 14.06 13.30
C THR A 191 -18.26 14.79 14.30
N GLY A 192 -17.59 15.85 13.84
CA GLY A 192 -16.72 16.71 14.63
C GLY A 192 -15.23 16.40 14.50
N PRO A 193 -14.37 17.25 15.10
CA PRO A 193 -12.92 17.16 14.96
C PRO A 193 -12.36 15.89 15.60
N LEU A 194 -11.24 15.41 15.06
CA LEU A 194 -10.44 14.36 15.68
C LEU A 194 -9.44 15.01 16.67
N THR A 195 -9.95 15.38 17.83
CA THR A 195 -9.14 15.96 18.92
C THR A 195 -8.23 14.90 19.56
N LYS A 196 -7.16 15.32 20.25
CA LYS A 196 -6.29 14.43 21.06
C LYS A 196 -7.09 13.51 21.98
N LYS A 197 -8.19 14.02 22.56
CA LYS A 197 -9.07 13.20 23.41
C LYS A 197 -9.85 12.16 22.62
N ARG A 198 -10.37 12.50 21.42
CA ARG A 198 -11.09 11.56 20.57
C ARG A 198 -10.15 10.52 19.93
N MET A 199 -8.87 10.90 19.72
CA MET A 199 -7.85 9.97 19.23
C MET A 199 -7.65 8.76 20.15
N GLU A 200 -7.89 8.89 21.46
CA GLU A 200 -7.81 7.76 22.39
C GLU A 200 -8.81 6.63 22.04
N THR A 201 -9.95 6.93 21.39
CA THR A 201 -11.04 5.98 21.13
C THR A 201 -11.51 5.90 19.68
N ILE A 202 -10.90 6.64 18.76
CA ILE A 202 -11.36 6.69 17.37
C ILE A 202 -11.37 5.31 16.70
N ASP A 203 -10.41 4.45 17.00
CA ASP A 203 -10.37 3.11 16.41
C ASP A 203 -11.43 2.17 17.02
N ASP A 204 -11.92 2.44 18.24
CA ASP A 204 -13.12 1.77 18.78
C ASP A 204 -14.37 2.20 17.98
N GLU A 205 -14.50 3.52 17.67
CA GLU A 205 -15.62 4.05 16.87
C GLU A 205 -15.64 3.44 15.46
N THR A 206 -14.49 3.44 14.78
CA THR A 206 -14.37 2.91 13.42
C THR A 206 -14.55 1.38 13.37
N THR A 207 -14.04 0.66 14.38
CA THR A 207 -14.27 -0.78 14.50
C THR A 207 -15.76 -1.09 14.71
N SER A 208 -16.45 -0.34 15.55
CA SER A 208 -17.89 -0.50 15.77
C SER A 208 -18.69 -0.27 14.48
N ALA A 209 -18.39 0.78 13.73
CA ALA A 209 -19.03 1.06 12.44
C ALA A 209 -18.78 -0.06 11.42
N CYS A 210 -17.55 -0.59 11.37
CA CYS A 210 -17.18 -1.73 10.54
C CYS A 210 -17.99 -2.99 10.90
N VAL A 211 -18.10 -3.30 12.21
CA VAL A 211 -18.90 -4.43 12.72
C VAL A 211 -20.37 -4.29 12.31
N ASP A 212 -20.94 -3.10 12.45
CA ASP A 212 -22.35 -2.85 12.09
C ASP A 212 -22.55 -2.98 10.57
N PHE A 213 -21.62 -2.53 9.76
CA PHE A 213 -21.67 -2.73 8.31
C PHE A 213 -21.64 -4.21 7.94
N ILE A 214 -20.69 -4.98 8.47
CA ILE A 214 -20.56 -6.44 8.19
C ILE A 214 -21.84 -7.18 8.58
N LYS A 215 -22.42 -6.89 9.76
CA LYS A 215 -23.69 -7.50 10.20
C LYS A 215 -24.84 -7.22 9.25
N ARG A 216 -24.99 -5.95 8.80
CA ARG A 216 -26.04 -5.56 7.83
C ARG A 216 -25.87 -6.29 6.50
N GLN A 217 -24.64 -6.45 6.01
CA GLN A 217 -24.39 -7.17 4.75
C GLN A 217 -24.61 -8.68 4.90
N HIS A 218 -24.24 -9.25 6.04
CA HIS A 218 -24.55 -10.64 6.35
C HIS A 218 -26.07 -10.89 6.39
N GLU A 219 -26.84 -10.03 7.07
CA GLU A 219 -28.30 -10.11 7.11
C GLU A 219 -28.95 -9.95 5.71
N ALA A 220 -28.35 -9.15 4.85
CA ALA A 220 -28.78 -8.95 3.46
C ALA A 220 -28.33 -10.06 2.49
N ASP A 221 -27.59 -11.06 2.96
CA ASP A 221 -26.94 -12.11 2.15
C ASP A 221 -26.12 -11.55 0.98
N THR A 222 -25.44 -10.41 1.21
CA THR A 222 -24.66 -9.68 0.21
C THR A 222 -23.16 -9.85 0.52
N PRO A 223 -22.32 -10.29 -0.45
CA PRO A 223 -20.89 -10.32 -0.26
C PRO A 223 -20.35 -8.90 -0.07
N PHE A 224 -19.33 -8.74 0.77
CA PHE A 224 -18.78 -7.43 1.06
C PHE A 224 -17.28 -7.33 0.76
N PHE A 225 -16.87 -6.12 0.40
CA PHE A 225 -15.48 -5.66 0.47
C PHE A 225 -15.40 -4.59 1.54
N VAL A 226 -14.60 -4.85 2.56
CA VAL A 226 -14.34 -3.90 3.65
C VAL A 226 -12.87 -3.60 3.72
N TRP A 227 -12.53 -2.30 3.75
CA TRP A 227 -11.18 -1.81 4.02
C TRP A 227 -11.19 -1.08 5.37
N MET A 228 -10.75 -1.79 6.41
CA MET A 228 -10.63 -1.27 7.78
C MET A 228 -9.24 -0.73 8.00
N ASN A 229 -9.13 0.57 8.26
CA ASN A 229 -7.88 1.30 8.40
C ASN A 229 -7.81 1.97 9.76
N THR A 230 -7.27 1.32 10.77
CA THR A 230 -7.06 2.03 12.04
C THR A 230 -6.13 3.22 11.84
N THR A 231 -6.35 4.30 12.57
CA THR A 231 -5.51 5.50 12.47
C THR A 231 -4.24 5.41 13.30
N HIS A 232 -4.20 4.50 14.29
CA HIS A 232 -2.99 4.09 14.98
C HIS A 232 -2.26 3.03 14.13
N MET A 233 -0.93 2.98 14.07
CA MET A 233 0.07 3.50 15.03
C MET A 233 0.84 4.72 14.49
N HIS A 234 0.23 5.62 13.74
CA HIS A 234 0.93 6.83 13.32
C HIS A 234 1.51 7.56 14.56
N PHE A 235 2.66 8.24 14.42
CA PHE A 235 3.22 9.00 15.54
C PHE A 235 2.21 10.05 16.03
N ARG A 236 2.35 10.51 17.28
CA ARG A 236 1.30 11.21 18.06
C ARG A 236 0.16 10.27 18.46
N THR A 237 0.50 9.01 18.72
CA THR A 237 -0.41 8.02 19.30
C THR A 237 -0.91 8.47 20.67
N HIS A 238 -2.22 8.51 20.86
CA HIS A 238 -2.88 8.81 22.12
C HIS A 238 -3.58 7.56 22.65
N THR A 239 -3.01 6.99 23.75
CA THR A 239 -3.48 5.74 24.35
C THR A 239 -4.60 6.00 25.36
N LYS A 240 -5.63 5.17 25.34
CA LYS A 240 -6.69 5.15 26.34
C LYS A 240 -6.11 5.05 27.76
N PRO A 241 -6.65 5.80 28.76
CA PRO A 241 -6.16 5.73 30.14
C PRO A 241 -6.13 4.31 30.71
N GLU A 242 -7.13 3.49 30.41
CA GLU A 242 -7.26 2.10 30.87
C GLU A 242 -6.25 1.16 30.21
N SER A 243 -5.77 1.47 29.01
CA SER A 243 -4.78 0.65 28.28
C SER A 243 -3.33 0.94 28.67
N ARG A 244 -3.09 2.02 29.39
CA ARG A 244 -1.73 2.42 29.78
C ARG A 244 -1.05 1.41 30.68
N GLY A 245 0.13 0.95 30.25
CA GLY A 245 0.94 -0.03 30.97
C GLY A 245 0.59 -1.48 30.68
N GLN A 246 -0.36 -1.78 29.79
CA GLN A 246 -0.74 -3.16 29.45
C GLN A 246 0.38 -3.92 28.72
N ALA A 247 1.21 -3.23 27.95
CA ALA A 247 2.38 -3.83 27.29
C ALA A 247 3.55 -4.08 28.26
N GLY A 248 3.52 -3.52 29.44
CA GLY A 248 4.53 -3.70 30.49
C GLY A 248 5.13 -2.41 31.01
N ARG A 249 5.81 -2.49 32.16
CA ARG A 249 6.30 -1.34 32.92
C ARG A 249 7.25 -0.41 32.14
N TRP A 250 8.01 -0.96 31.22
CA TRP A 250 9.06 -0.24 30.47
C TRP A 250 8.67 0.08 29.04
N GLN A 251 7.44 -0.28 28.68
CA GLN A 251 6.88 -0.02 27.37
C GLN A 251 6.20 1.36 27.32
N SER A 252 5.81 1.77 26.14
CA SER A 252 5.25 3.11 25.88
C SER A 252 3.79 3.08 25.50
N ALA A 253 3.24 4.27 25.30
CA ALA A 253 1.93 4.48 24.70
C ALA A 253 1.77 3.79 23.34
N TYR A 254 2.82 3.74 22.53
CA TYR A 254 2.80 3.05 21.24
C TYR A 254 2.53 1.54 21.41
N HIS A 255 3.30 0.87 22.28
CA HIS A 255 3.13 -0.57 22.51
C HIS A 255 1.81 -0.90 23.21
N ASP A 256 1.35 -0.05 24.14
CA ASP A 256 0.04 -0.20 24.76
C ASP A 256 -1.08 -0.12 23.71
N THR A 257 -1.00 0.82 22.77
CA THR A 257 -2.00 0.97 21.69
C THR A 257 -1.88 -0.12 20.63
N MET A 258 -0.69 -0.73 20.43
CA MET A 258 -0.56 -1.92 19.57
C MET A 258 -1.38 -3.12 20.11
N ILE A 259 -1.49 -3.26 21.43
CA ILE A 259 -2.35 -4.29 22.04
C ILE A 259 -3.83 -3.96 21.81
N ASP A 260 -4.22 -2.68 21.92
CA ASP A 260 -5.59 -2.25 21.57
C ASP A 260 -5.91 -2.53 20.09
N HIS A 261 -4.97 -2.21 19.19
CA HIS A 261 -5.12 -2.51 17.76
C HIS A 261 -5.26 -4.02 17.50
N ASP A 262 -4.47 -4.86 18.15
CA ASP A 262 -4.64 -6.33 18.09
C ASP A 262 -6.03 -6.77 18.58
N GLY A 263 -6.56 -6.11 19.62
CA GLY A 263 -7.92 -6.33 20.11
C GLY A 263 -9.01 -5.97 19.09
N HIS A 264 -8.82 -4.88 18.31
CA HIS A 264 -9.73 -4.52 17.22
C HIS A 264 -9.72 -5.58 16.12
N VAL A 265 -8.54 -6.10 15.75
CA VAL A 265 -8.43 -7.22 14.80
C VAL A 265 -9.15 -8.45 15.35
N GLY A 266 -8.96 -8.77 16.65
CA GLY A 266 -9.68 -9.87 17.33
C GLY A 266 -11.19 -9.71 17.22
N THR A 267 -11.72 -8.53 17.49
CA THR A 267 -13.16 -8.23 17.38
C THR A 267 -13.72 -8.55 16.00
N LEU A 268 -12.97 -8.22 14.94
CA LEU A 268 -13.41 -8.51 13.56
C LEU A 268 -13.31 -9.99 13.22
N LEU A 269 -12.25 -10.68 13.65
CA LEU A 269 -12.10 -12.11 13.40
C LEU A 269 -13.16 -12.94 14.14
N ASP A 270 -13.43 -12.60 15.40
CA ASP A 270 -14.47 -13.26 16.21
C ASP A 270 -15.87 -13.02 15.62
N LEU A 271 -16.13 -11.81 15.07
CA LEU A 271 -17.37 -11.52 14.36
C LEU A 271 -17.56 -12.45 13.16
N LEU A 272 -16.52 -12.71 12.36
CA LEU A 272 -16.62 -13.63 11.21
C LEU A 272 -16.94 -15.06 11.64
N ASP A 273 -16.39 -15.50 12.79
CA ASP A 273 -16.68 -16.82 13.37
C ASP A 273 -18.10 -16.89 13.92
N ASP A 274 -18.53 -15.88 14.68
CA ASP A 274 -19.87 -15.81 15.28
C ASP A 274 -20.98 -15.79 14.21
N LEU A 275 -20.73 -15.12 13.08
CA LEU A 275 -21.63 -15.10 11.94
C LEU A 275 -21.54 -16.37 11.06
N GLY A 276 -20.56 -17.25 11.30
CA GLY A 276 -20.35 -18.46 10.52
C GLY A 276 -19.90 -18.22 9.08
N ILE A 277 -19.25 -17.09 8.81
CA ILE A 277 -18.79 -16.69 7.47
C ILE A 277 -17.26 -16.72 7.30
N ALA A 278 -16.51 -17.13 8.32
CA ALA A 278 -15.05 -17.13 8.30
C ALA A 278 -14.46 -17.96 7.14
N GLU A 279 -15.02 -19.13 6.83
CA GLU A 279 -14.56 -19.98 5.73
C GLU A 279 -14.77 -19.37 4.34
N ASN A 280 -15.74 -18.45 4.20
CA ASN A 280 -16.02 -17.75 2.96
C ASN A 280 -15.54 -16.30 2.98
N THR A 281 -14.55 -15.99 3.81
CA THR A 281 -13.99 -14.62 3.91
C THR A 281 -12.47 -14.65 3.70
N ILE A 282 -12.00 -13.87 2.73
CA ILE A 282 -10.59 -13.53 2.59
C ILE A 282 -10.29 -12.42 3.59
N VAL A 283 -9.33 -12.66 4.49
CA VAL A 283 -8.83 -11.65 5.43
C VAL A 283 -7.39 -11.34 5.09
N VAL A 284 -7.09 -10.07 4.81
CA VAL A 284 -5.71 -9.57 4.62
C VAL A 284 -5.40 -8.59 5.73
N TYR A 285 -4.25 -8.76 6.36
CA TYR A 285 -3.70 -7.79 7.30
C TYR A 285 -2.41 -7.21 6.75
N SER A 286 -2.27 -5.87 6.80
CA SER A 286 -1.06 -5.17 6.37
C SER A 286 -0.95 -3.77 6.99
N THR A 287 -0.12 -2.91 6.39
CA THR A 287 0.05 -1.48 6.68
C THR A 287 0.35 -0.75 5.37
N ASP A 288 0.31 0.55 5.37
CA ASP A 288 0.49 1.38 4.17
C ASP A 288 1.94 1.54 3.72
N ASN A 289 2.87 1.61 4.67
CA ASN A 289 4.31 1.79 4.45
C ASN A 289 5.12 1.24 5.63
N GLY A 290 6.44 1.26 5.53
CA GLY A 290 7.32 0.94 6.64
C GLY A 290 7.21 1.95 7.79
N PRO A 291 7.74 1.61 8.98
CA PRO A 291 7.59 2.43 10.18
C PRO A 291 8.38 3.73 10.12
N HIS A 292 8.03 4.68 10.99
CA HIS A 292 8.68 5.97 11.12
C HIS A 292 9.51 6.05 12.42
N ALA A 293 10.79 6.40 12.33
CA ALA A 293 11.70 6.38 13.48
C ALA A 293 11.42 7.48 14.54
N ASN A 294 10.63 8.50 14.22
CA ASN A 294 10.27 9.53 15.19
C ASN A 294 9.30 9.05 16.29
N SER A 295 8.84 7.80 16.21
CA SER A 295 8.16 7.13 17.32
C SER A 295 9.11 6.54 18.36
N TRP A 296 10.45 6.67 18.13
CA TRP A 296 11.45 6.24 19.10
C TRP A 296 11.19 6.85 20.50
N PRO A 297 11.43 6.15 21.63
CA PRO A 297 12.20 4.88 21.71
C PRO A 297 11.37 3.61 21.50
N ASP A 298 10.07 3.69 21.38
CA ASP A 298 9.20 2.58 21.72
C ASP A 298 8.55 1.90 20.54
N GLY A 299 8.37 2.61 19.45
CA GLY A 299 7.53 2.14 18.39
C GLY A 299 8.25 1.92 17.08
N ALA A 300 7.47 1.51 16.10
CA ALA A 300 7.83 1.57 14.70
C ALA A 300 9.12 0.80 14.36
N THR A 301 9.33 -0.38 14.93
CA THR A 301 10.57 -1.12 14.75
C THR A 301 10.53 -2.10 13.59
N THR A 302 11.63 -2.12 12.85
CA THR A 302 11.89 -3.04 11.76
C THR A 302 13.36 -3.49 11.77
N PRO A 303 13.68 -4.72 11.34
CA PRO A 303 15.07 -5.14 11.18
C PRO A 303 15.72 -4.52 9.95
N PHE A 304 14.92 -4.08 9.00
CA PHE A 304 15.36 -3.55 7.72
C PHE A 304 15.98 -2.15 7.86
N ARG A 305 16.84 -1.78 6.91
CA ARG A 305 17.52 -0.50 6.93
C ARG A 305 16.52 0.65 6.85
N SER A 306 16.73 1.64 7.72
CA SER A 306 16.05 2.94 7.72
C SER A 306 14.52 2.85 7.97
N GLU A 307 13.76 3.76 7.40
CA GLU A 307 12.39 4.08 7.79
C GLU A 307 11.58 4.67 6.64
N LYS A 308 10.30 4.90 6.86
CA LYS A 308 9.37 5.67 6.01
C LYS A 308 10.05 6.87 5.36
N ALA A 309 9.65 7.24 4.14
CA ALA A 309 10.20 8.32 3.33
C ALA A 309 11.68 8.16 2.95
N THR A 310 12.21 6.92 2.90
CA THR A 310 13.57 6.63 2.43
C THR A 310 13.54 5.65 1.25
N ASN A 311 14.73 5.35 0.69
CA ASN A 311 14.89 4.39 -0.41
C ASN A 311 15.17 2.95 0.07
N TRP A 312 15.26 2.73 1.38
CA TRP A 312 15.71 1.48 1.97
C TRP A 312 14.56 0.52 2.24
N GLU A 313 14.88 -0.76 2.44
CA GLU A 313 13.88 -1.79 2.72
C GLU A 313 12.97 -1.43 3.90
N GLY A 314 13.48 -0.70 4.90
CA GLY A 314 12.69 -0.27 6.05
C GLY A 314 11.53 0.70 5.72
N ALA A 315 11.57 1.37 4.56
CA ALA A 315 10.47 2.22 4.11
C ALA A 315 9.37 1.44 3.38
N PHE A 316 9.75 0.45 2.57
CA PHE A 316 8.86 -0.21 1.62
C PHE A 316 8.43 -1.60 2.07
N ARG A 317 9.29 -2.32 2.82
CA ARG A 317 9.02 -3.70 3.23
C ARG A 317 8.15 -3.72 4.47
N ILE A 318 6.96 -4.28 4.34
CA ILE A 318 5.86 -4.20 5.31
C ILE A 318 5.47 -5.58 5.82
N PRO A 319 4.84 -5.67 7.01
CA PRO A 319 4.17 -6.89 7.44
C PRO A 319 2.94 -7.13 6.56
N GLU A 320 2.74 -8.37 6.14
CA GLU A 320 1.53 -8.77 5.44
C GLU A 320 1.21 -10.23 5.66
N MET A 321 -0.06 -10.51 5.84
CA MET A 321 -0.60 -11.86 6.02
C MET A 321 -1.95 -11.98 5.34
N ILE A 322 -2.26 -13.17 4.85
CA ILE A 322 -3.57 -13.49 4.29
C ILE A 322 -4.11 -14.80 4.88
N ARG A 323 -5.39 -14.80 5.20
CA ARG A 323 -6.14 -15.98 5.61
C ARG A 323 -7.33 -16.21 4.68
N TRP A 324 -7.50 -17.42 4.20
CA TRP A 324 -8.72 -17.88 3.53
C TRP A 324 -8.87 -19.38 3.81
N PRO A 325 -9.64 -19.77 4.85
CA PRO A 325 -9.73 -21.15 5.27
C PRO A 325 -10.19 -22.10 4.16
N GLY A 326 -9.55 -23.26 4.06
CA GLY A 326 -9.83 -24.24 3.00
C GLY A 326 -9.31 -23.89 1.60
N LYS A 327 -8.78 -22.69 1.39
CA LYS A 327 -8.19 -22.23 0.11
C LYS A 327 -6.70 -21.97 0.22
N ILE A 328 -6.26 -21.31 1.28
CA ILE A 328 -4.85 -21.01 1.55
C ILE A 328 -4.34 -21.95 2.64
N LYS A 329 -3.17 -22.53 2.42
CA LYS A 329 -2.56 -23.48 3.37
C LYS A 329 -2.19 -22.74 4.66
N PRO A 330 -2.70 -23.19 5.84
CA PRO A 330 -2.38 -22.58 7.11
C PRO A 330 -0.89 -22.75 7.46
N ARG A 331 -0.35 -21.78 8.22
CA ARG A 331 1.06 -21.73 8.68
C ARG A 331 2.07 -21.78 7.54
N SER A 332 1.68 -21.30 6.35
CA SER A 332 2.61 -21.16 5.24
C SER A 332 3.37 -19.84 5.32
N VAL A 333 4.58 -19.84 4.77
CA VAL A 333 5.42 -18.64 4.68
C VAL A 333 5.81 -18.49 3.22
N SER A 334 5.57 -17.31 2.67
CA SER A 334 6.00 -16.91 1.33
C SER A 334 7.22 -16.00 1.41
N ASN A 335 8.25 -16.33 0.63
CA ASN A 335 9.41 -15.46 0.38
C ASN A 335 9.38 -14.84 -1.02
N GLU A 336 8.26 -14.99 -1.71
CA GLU A 336 8.01 -14.38 -3.01
C GLU A 336 7.71 -12.89 -2.86
N ILE A 337 8.01 -12.10 -3.89
CA ILE A 337 7.74 -10.67 -3.90
C ILE A 337 6.25 -10.44 -4.10
N VAL A 338 5.65 -9.64 -3.22
CA VAL A 338 4.26 -9.18 -3.30
C VAL A 338 4.25 -7.66 -3.08
N GLN A 339 3.36 -6.96 -3.73
CA GLN A 339 3.22 -5.50 -3.59
C GLN A 339 1.73 -5.11 -3.49
N HIS A 340 1.43 -3.97 -2.89
CA HIS A 340 0.07 -3.45 -2.75
C HIS A 340 -0.74 -3.46 -4.04
N HIS A 341 -0.11 -3.18 -5.18
CA HIS A 341 -0.77 -3.20 -6.50
C HIS A 341 -1.44 -4.54 -6.83
N ASP A 342 -0.93 -5.64 -6.30
CA ASP A 342 -1.35 -7.00 -6.65
C ASP A 342 -2.73 -7.35 -6.11
N TRP A 343 -3.20 -6.62 -5.10
CA TRP A 343 -4.48 -6.92 -4.46
C TRP A 343 -5.68 -6.62 -5.35
N LEU A 344 -5.63 -5.55 -6.18
CA LEU A 344 -6.74 -5.25 -7.09
C LEU A 344 -7.03 -6.42 -8.04
N PRO A 345 -6.11 -6.88 -8.90
CA PRO A 345 -6.40 -8.00 -9.79
C PRO A 345 -6.66 -9.30 -9.04
N THR A 346 -6.08 -9.50 -7.86
CA THR A 346 -6.28 -10.71 -7.04
C THR A 346 -7.71 -10.77 -6.47
N PHE A 347 -8.21 -9.68 -5.91
CA PHE A 347 -9.57 -9.64 -5.38
C PHE A 347 -10.63 -9.73 -6.48
N LEU A 348 -10.40 -9.07 -7.61
CA LEU A 348 -11.30 -9.18 -8.76
C LEU A 348 -11.35 -10.62 -9.30
N ALA A 349 -10.21 -11.29 -9.39
CA ALA A 349 -10.15 -12.72 -9.78
C ALA A 349 -10.89 -13.61 -8.76
N ALA A 350 -10.72 -13.38 -7.46
CA ALA A 350 -11.46 -14.11 -6.42
C ALA A 350 -12.98 -13.86 -6.48
N ALA A 351 -13.39 -12.67 -6.92
CA ALA A 351 -14.79 -12.29 -7.16
C ALA A 351 -15.35 -12.81 -8.50
N GLY A 352 -14.51 -13.45 -9.34
CA GLY A 352 -14.90 -14.05 -10.62
C GLY A 352 -14.58 -13.22 -11.87
N ASP A 353 -13.77 -12.16 -11.73
CA ASP A 353 -13.25 -11.37 -12.85
C ASP A 353 -11.72 -11.41 -12.91
N ASP A 354 -11.17 -12.46 -13.50
CA ASP A 354 -9.72 -12.65 -13.72
C ASP A 354 -9.16 -11.87 -14.92
N GLY A 355 -10.04 -11.30 -15.75
CA GLY A 355 -9.69 -10.51 -16.94
C GLY A 355 -9.64 -9.00 -16.72
N ILE A 356 -9.76 -8.49 -15.49
CA ILE A 356 -9.93 -7.06 -15.22
C ILE A 356 -8.79 -6.20 -15.73
N VAL A 357 -7.54 -6.67 -15.65
CA VAL A 357 -6.35 -5.94 -16.12
C VAL A 357 -6.45 -5.63 -17.62
N ASP A 358 -6.77 -6.64 -18.43
CA ASP A 358 -6.92 -6.47 -19.89
C ASP A 358 -8.14 -5.61 -20.24
N LYS A 359 -9.24 -5.76 -19.50
CA LYS A 359 -10.43 -4.91 -19.67
C LYS A 359 -10.11 -3.44 -19.43
N LEU A 360 -9.45 -3.12 -18.31
CA LEU A 360 -9.06 -1.75 -17.99
C LEU A 360 -8.09 -1.17 -19.01
N LYS A 361 -7.14 -1.97 -19.50
CA LYS A 361 -6.21 -1.54 -20.55
C LYS A 361 -6.92 -1.25 -21.88
N ALA A 362 -7.92 -2.04 -22.23
CA ALA A 362 -8.71 -1.85 -23.45
C ALA A 362 -9.74 -0.72 -23.34
N GLY A 363 -10.22 -0.46 -22.15
CA GLY A 363 -11.32 0.45 -21.81
C GLY A 363 -12.51 -0.32 -21.23
N HIS A 364 -12.76 -0.15 -19.94
CA HIS A 364 -13.83 -0.82 -19.19
C HIS A 364 -14.84 0.20 -18.70
N THR A 365 -16.11 0.03 -19.05
CA THR A 365 -17.17 0.97 -18.69
C THR A 365 -17.95 0.46 -17.49
N ILE A 366 -18.06 1.31 -16.44
CA ILE A 366 -18.90 1.10 -15.27
C ILE A 366 -19.78 2.34 -15.09
N GLY A 367 -21.11 2.15 -15.14
CA GLY A 367 -22.04 3.27 -15.15
C GLY A 367 -21.76 4.23 -16.31
N ASP A 368 -21.53 5.48 -15.98
CA ASP A 368 -21.25 6.54 -16.96
C ASP A 368 -19.75 6.77 -17.21
N MET A 369 -18.87 6.02 -16.53
CA MET A 369 -17.42 6.20 -16.60
C MET A 369 -16.76 5.07 -17.41
N THR A 370 -15.84 5.43 -18.31
CA THR A 370 -14.97 4.47 -18.99
C THR A 370 -13.55 4.63 -18.48
N TYR A 371 -13.07 3.63 -17.75
CA TYR A 371 -11.71 3.54 -17.29
C TYR A 371 -10.80 2.96 -18.36
N LYS A 372 -9.73 3.67 -18.68
CA LYS A 372 -8.69 3.17 -19.60
C LYS A 372 -7.33 3.42 -18.96
N VAL A 373 -6.93 2.49 -18.12
CA VAL A 373 -5.73 2.61 -17.28
C VAL A 373 -4.87 1.35 -17.38
N HIS A 374 -3.61 1.50 -17.02
CA HIS A 374 -2.69 0.38 -16.84
C HIS A 374 -2.64 0.01 -15.36
N ILE A 375 -2.88 -1.26 -15.05
CA ILE A 375 -2.72 -1.82 -13.70
C ILE A 375 -1.31 -2.41 -13.58
N ASP A 376 -0.60 -2.03 -12.53
CA ASP A 376 0.77 -2.50 -12.25
C ASP A 376 0.79 -3.77 -11.38
N GLY A 377 -0.39 -4.20 -10.94
CA GLY A 377 -0.59 -5.38 -10.11
C GLY A 377 -0.69 -6.68 -10.91
N TYR A 378 -0.29 -7.77 -10.27
CA TYR A 378 -0.40 -9.14 -10.76
C TYR A 378 -1.47 -9.91 -9.98
N ASN A 379 -2.20 -10.80 -10.66
CA ASN A 379 -3.15 -11.68 -10.01
C ASN A 379 -2.42 -12.78 -9.24
N LEU A 380 -2.41 -12.70 -7.93
CA LEU A 380 -1.76 -13.65 -7.02
C LEU A 380 -2.63 -14.89 -6.72
N LEU A 381 -3.91 -14.90 -7.08
CA LEU A 381 -4.85 -15.94 -6.66
C LEU A 381 -4.38 -17.37 -6.99
N PRO A 382 -3.84 -17.67 -8.19
CA PRO A 382 -3.32 -19.01 -8.47
C PRO A 382 -2.17 -19.42 -7.55
N TYR A 383 -1.26 -18.49 -7.22
CA TYR A 383 -0.16 -18.74 -6.28
C TYR A 383 -0.68 -18.96 -4.86
N LEU A 384 -1.54 -18.08 -4.36
CA LEU A 384 -2.09 -18.14 -3.00
C LEU A 384 -2.87 -19.43 -2.73
N THR A 385 -3.57 -19.95 -3.74
CA THR A 385 -4.35 -21.20 -3.65
C THR A 385 -3.55 -22.45 -3.98
N GLY A 386 -2.25 -22.31 -4.33
CA GLY A 386 -1.38 -23.44 -4.66
C GLY A 386 -1.63 -24.07 -6.04
N ALA A 387 -2.30 -23.36 -6.94
CA ALA A 387 -2.45 -23.79 -8.32
C ALA A 387 -1.14 -23.65 -9.14
N VAL A 388 -0.27 -22.72 -8.70
CA VAL A 388 1.11 -22.55 -9.18
C VAL A 388 2.06 -22.40 -8.00
N ASP A 389 3.33 -22.75 -8.19
CA ASP A 389 4.34 -22.74 -7.12
C ASP A 389 5.06 -21.40 -6.97
N THR A 390 5.00 -20.53 -7.97
CA THR A 390 5.75 -19.26 -8.03
C THR A 390 4.80 -18.07 -8.15
N CYS A 391 5.15 -16.97 -7.47
CA CYS A 391 4.45 -15.71 -7.60
C CYS A 391 4.74 -15.08 -8.98
N PRO A 392 3.75 -14.46 -9.62
CA PRO A 392 3.96 -13.85 -10.94
C PRO A 392 4.78 -12.55 -10.91
N ARG A 393 4.97 -11.91 -9.75
CA ARG A 393 5.67 -10.63 -9.64
C ARG A 393 7.19 -10.82 -9.68
N PRO A 394 7.91 -10.27 -10.68
CA PRO A 394 9.37 -10.43 -10.78
C PRO A 394 10.14 -9.44 -9.91
N GLY A 395 9.53 -8.29 -9.57
CA GLY A 395 10.21 -7.20 -8.86
C GLY A 395 9.36 -5.96 -8.68
N LEU A 396 9.99 -4.86 -8.28
CA LEU A 396 9.34 -3.57 -8.05
C LEU A 396 10.30 -2.39 -8.27
N ILE A 397 9.74 -1.21 -8.49
CA ILE A 397 10.47 0.05 -8.57
C ILE A 397 10.20 0.85 -7.30
N TYR A 398 11.25 1.41 -6.72
CA TYR A 398 11.16 2.28 -5.55
C TYR A 398 11.09 3.73 -6.01
N PHE A 399 9.97 4.40 -5.73
CA PHE A 399 9.77 5.82 -6.04
C PHE A 399 9.91 6.69 -4.79
N SER A 400 10.43 7.92 -4.96
CA SER A 400 10.35 8.94 -3.93
C SER A 400 8.97 9.61 -3.93
N ASP A 401 8.72 10.42 -2.92
CA ASP A 401 7.54 11.29 -2.86
C ASP A 401 7.57 12.39 -3.93
N ASP A 402 8.75 12.78 -4.43
CA ASP A 402 8.91 13.71 -5.57
C ASP A 402 8.80 13.01 -6.94
N GLY A 403 8.61 11.69 -6.98
CA GLY A 403 8.49 10.91 -8.22
C GLY A 403 9.82 10.46 -8.82
N ASP A 404 10.95 10.64 -8.12
CA ASP A 404 12.24 10.12 -8.54
C ASP A 404 12.29 8.60 -8.43
N VAL A 405 13.01 7.95 -9.35
CA VAL A 405 13.33 6.53 -9.23
C VAL A 405 14.50 6.35 -8.26
N LEU A 406 14.22 5.85 -7.08
CA LEU A 406 15.23 5.62 -6.03
C LEU A 406 16.04 4.35 -6.25
N GLY A 407 15.41 3.34 -6.79
CA GLY A 407 16.01 2.04 -7.03
C GLY A 407 15.06 1.07 -7.70
N ILE A 408 15.55 -0.13 -7.96
CA ILE A 408 14.77 -1.23 -8.50
C ILE A 408 15.16 -2.53 -7.78
N ARG A 409 14.19 -3.36 -7.50
CA ARG A 409 14.40 -4.75 -7.09
C ARG A 409 13.95 -5.69 -8.19
N PHE A 410 14.79 -6.65 -8.53
CA PHE A 410 14.46 -7.77 -9.41
C PHE A 410 15.00 -9.05 -8.77
N ASP A 411 14.11 -9.99 -8.50
CA ASP A 411 14.43 -11.21 -7.77
C ASP A 411 15.16 -10.90 -6.45
N ASN A 412 16.40 -11.35 -6.30
CA ASN A 412 17.23 -11.12 -5.11
C ASN A 412 18.06 -9.83 -5.17
N TRP A 413 18.10 -9.17 -6.31
CA TRP A 413 18.96 -8.01 -6.53
C TRP A 413 18.21 -6.70 -6.32
N LYS A 414 18.82 -5.79 -5.58
CA LYS A 414 18.38 -4.41 -5.48
C LYS A 414 19.49 -3.48 -5.95
N VAL A 415 19.16 -2.60 -6.88
CA VAL A 415 20.02 -1.53 -7.37
C VAL A 415 19.49 -0.21 -6.83
N VAL A 416 20.34 0.59 -6.20
CA VAL A 416 19.99 1.87 -5.58
C VAL A 416 20.64 3.01 -6.37
N PHE A 417 19.82 3.94 -6.87
CA PHE A 417 20.26 5.09 -7.66
C PHE A 417 20.37 6.36 -6.83
N MET A 418 19.48 6.51 -5.86
CA MET A 418 19.43 7.66 -4.97
C MET A 418 19.26 7.18 -3.53
N GLU A 419 19.81 7.90 -2.59
CA GLU A 419 19.72 7.54 -1.17
C GLU A 419 19.36 8.71 -0.28
N GLN A 420 18.48 8.46 0.70
CA GLN A 420 18.26 9.36 1.82
C GLN A 420 19.37 9.16 2.85
N ARG A 421 20.07 10.26 3.18
CA ARG A 421 21.23 10.25 4.07
C ARG A 421 20.94 10.75 5.49
N CYS A 422 19.71 11.19 5.75
CA CYS A 422 19.25 11.67 7.05
C CYS A 422 18.17 10.77 7.67
N PRO A 423 18.47 9.50 8.00
CA PRO A 423 17.52 8.66 8.71
C PRO A 423 17.38 9.11 10.17
N GLY A 424 16.22 8.84 10.75
CA GLY A 424 15.87 9.22 12.12
C GLY A 424 15.37 10.67 12.22
N THR A 425 14.42 10.91 13.06
CA THR A 425 13.69 12.17 13.21
C THR A 425 12.89 12.56 11.94
N LEU A 426 12.29 13.73 11.94
CA LEU A 426 11.54 14.24 10.78
C LEU A 426 12.44 14.74 9.63
N GLN A 427 13.75 14.74 9.77
CA GLN A 427 14.68 15.24 8.74
C GLN A 427 14.55 14.51 7.41
N VAL A 428 14.09 13.28 7.39
CA VAL A 428 13.83 12.51 6.15
C VAL A 428 12.84 13.23 5.20
N TRP A 429 12.00 14.12 5.73
CA TRP A 429 11.02 14.90 4.96
C TRP A 429 11.55 16.25 4.45
N PHE A 430 12.70 16.71 4.96
CA PHE A 430 13.25 18.03 4.66
C PHE A 430 14.56 17.96 3.87
N GLU A 431 15.29 16.85 3.97
CA GLU A 431 16.56 16.67 3.26
C GLU A 431 16.35 15.94 1.93
N PRO A 432 16.89 16.46 0.83
CA PRO A 432 16.71 15.86 -0.49
C PRO A 432 17.43 14.51 -0.60
N PHE A 433 16.93 13.65 -1.48
CA PHE A 433 17.64 12.45 -1.88
C PHE A 433 18.94 12.78 -2.59
N THR A 434 20.00 12.07 -2.26
CA THR A 434 21.30 12.22 -2.93
C THR A 434 21.40 11.25 -4.09
N ARG A 435 21.53 11.76 -5.33
CA ARG A 435 21.83 10.94 -6.50
C ARG A 435 23.24 10.35 -6.38
N LEU A 436 23.36 9.05 -6.56
CA LEU A 436 24.64 8.34 -6.51
C LEU A 436 25.38 8.50 -7.84
N ARG A 437 26.70 8.70 -7.77
CA ARG A 437 27.56 8.74 -8.97
C ARG A 437 27.63 7.37 -9.66
N ALA A 438 27.61 6.31 -8.88
CA ALA A 438 27.48 4.93 -9.33
C ALA A 438 26.43 4.24 -8.45
N PRO A 439 25.50 3.49 -9.02
CA PRO A 439 24.49 2.78 -8.25
C PRO A 439 25.10 1.83 -7.23
N LYS A 440 24.46 1.67 -6.07
CA LYS A 440 24.78 0.61 -5.12
C LYS A 440 24.02 -0.66 -5.50
N LEU A 441 24.62 -1.81 -5.22
CA LEU A 441 24.06 -3.12 -5.50
C LEU A 441 23.95 -3.93 -4.21
N PHE A 442 22.81 -4.54 -3.97
CA PHE A 442 22.59 -5.43 -2.83
C PHE A 442 21.98 -6.75 -3.32
N ASN A 443 22.36 -7.84 -2.68
CA ASN A 443 21.66 -9.12 -2.79
C ASN A 443 20.83 -9.31 -1.51
N LEU A 444 19.52 -9.13 -1.60
CA LEU A 444 18.63 -9.13 -0.43
C LEU A 444 18.43 -10.51 0.22
N ARG A 445 19.00 -11.60 -0.34
CA ARG A 445 19.02 -12.90 0.33
C ARG A 445 20.28 -13.09 1.18
N THR A 446 21.39 -12.43 0.82
CA THR A 446 22.64 -12.49 1.59
C THR A 446 22.83 -11.29 2.52
N ASP A 447 22.22 -10.16 2.18
CA ASP A 447 22.19 -8.93 2.98
C ASP A 447 20.76 -8.31 2.96
N PRO A 448 19.80 -8.97 3.64
CA PRO A 448 18.41 -8.50 3.64
C PRO A 448 18.23 -7.16 4.35
N PHE A 449 19.23 -6.71 5.12
CA PHE A 449 19.20 -5.47 5.88
C PHE A 449 19.98 -4.33 5.19
N GLU A 450 20.51 -4.56 3.98
CA GLU A 450 21.23 -3.56 3.18
C GLU A 450 22.36 -2.88 3.96
N ARG A 451 23.13 -3.65 4.73
CA ARG A 451 24.18 -3.13 5.62
C ARG A 451 25.61 -3.31 5.09
N ALA A 452 25.78 -4.09 4.03
CA ALA A 452 27.11 -4.47 3.56
C ALA A 452 27.96 -3.26 3.16
N ASP A 453 27.39 -2.20 2.60
CA ASP A 453 28.10 -0.98 2.23
C ASP A 453 28.64 -0.18 3.42
N VAL A 454 28.12 -0.42 4.63
CA VAL A 454 28.51 0.26 5.88
C VAL A 454 29.35 -0.64 6.78
N THR A 455 29.01 -1.92 6.83
CA THR A 455 29.59 -2.86 7.82
C THR A 455 30.64 -3.81 7.26
N SER A 456 30.73 -3.96 5.93
CA SER A 456 31.69 -4.84 5.26
C SER A 456 32.81 -4.06 4.60
N ASN A 457 34.07 -4.42 4.92
CA ASN A 457 35.26 -3.86 4.27
C ASN A 457 35.52 -4.44 2.86
N THR A 458 34.75 -5.46 2.43
CA THR A 458 34.87 -6.10 1.12
C THR A 458 33.70 -5.80 0.19
N TYR A 459 32.75 -4.99 0.62
CA TYR A 459 31.56 -4.66 -0.18
C TYR A 459 31.91 -4.06 -1.54
N TRP A 460 32.84 -3.11 -1.57
CA TRP A 460 33.21 -2.41 -2.80
C TRP A 460 33.91 -3.32 -3.80
N ASP A 461 34.77 -4.24 -3.35
CA ASP A 461 35.40 -5.25 -4.21
C ASP A 461 34.32 -6.18 -4.79
N TRP A 462 33.40 -6.66 -3.93
CA TRP A 462 32.27 -7.49 -4.34
C TRP A 462 31.35 -6.78 -5.35
N MET A 463 31.11 -5.48 -5.18
CA MET A 463 30.30 -4.68 -6.09
C MET A 463 31.01 -4.43 -7.42
N ILE A 464 32.32 -4.15 -7.40
CA ILE A 464 33.14 -3.96 -8.61
C ILE A 464 33.13 -5.22 -9.47
N ASP A 465 33.22 -6.39 -8.87
CA ASP A 465 33.14 -7.68 -9.59
C ASP A 465 31.79 -7.88 -10.30
N ARG A 466 30.75 -7.10 -9.95
CA ARG A 466 29.39 -7.18 -10.48
C ARG A 466 28.93 -5.92 -11.18
N VAL A 467 29.82 -5.01 -11.44
CA VAL A 467 29.51 -3.70 -12.05
C VAL A 467 28.85 -3.83 -13.45
N TYR A 468 29.05 -4.96 -14.12
CA TYR A 468 28.37 -5.26 -15.38
C TYR A 468 26.84 -5.24 -15.25
N LEU A 469 26.28 -5.55 -14.09
CA LEU A 469 24.84 -5.45 -13.84
C LEU A 469 24.34 -4.00 -13.89
N THR A 470 25.17 -3.03 -13.55
CA THR A 470 24.82 -1.60 -13.56
C THR A 470 25.20 -0.90 -14.86
N TYR A 471 26.33 -1.26 -15.46
CA TYR A 471 26.80 -0.62 -16.72
C TYR A 471 25.99 -1.01 -17.93
N ALA A 472 25.44 -2.23 -17.98
CA ALA A 472 24.58 -2.63 -19.09
C ALA A 472 23.36 -1.71 -19.22
N ALA A 473 22.74 -1.38 -18.10
CA ALA A 473 21.61 -0.45 -18.07
C ALA A 473 22.01 0.99 -18.45
N GLN A 474 23.12 1.49 -17.92
CA GLN A 474 23.63 2.82 -18.26
C GLN A 474 23.97 2.93 -19.75
N PHE A 475 24.58 1.89 -20.33
CA PHE A 475 24.88 1.88 -21.77
C PHE A 475 23.61 1.98 -22.62
N ILE A 476 22.53 1.30 -22.24
CA ILE A 476 21.24 1.41 -22.94
C ILE A 476 20.73 2.86 -22.85
N VAL A 477 20.71 3.45 -21.66
CA VAL A 477 20.29 4.85 -21.45
C VAL A 477 21.09 5.79 -22.34
N ASP A 478 22.41 5.75 -22.24
CA ASP A 478 23.30 6.66 -22.97
C ASP A 478 23.11 6.53 -24.50
N THR A 479 22.96 5.30 -24.99
CA THR A 479 22.78 5.05 -26.42
C THR A 479 21.43 5.56 -26.92
N VAL A 480 20.33 5.27 -26.24
CA VAL A 480 18.99 5.70 -26.64
C VAL A 480 18.86 7.23 -26.56
N MET A 481 19.39 7.84 -25.50
CA MET A 481 19.32 9.28 -25.31
C MET A 481 20.22 10.05 -26.29
N ALA A 482 21.34 9.46 -26.73
CA ALA A 482 22.19 10.04 -27.76
C ALA A 482 21.58 9.94 -29.17
N HIS A 483 20.69 8.98 -29.41
CA HIS A 483 20.08 8.70 -30.71
C HIS A 483 18.55 8.56 -30.63
N PRO A 484 17.81 9.64 -30.25
CA PRO A 484 16.36 9.59 -30.04
C PRO A 484 15.62 9.13 -31.30
N GLY A 485 14.78 8.12 -31.16
CA GLY A 485 13.97 7.57 -32.27
C GLY A 485 14.73 6.71 -33.28
N GLU A 486 16.03 6.48 -33.11
CA GLU A 486 16.86 5.70 -34.02
C GLU A 486 17.23 4.30 -33.47
N VAL A 487 17.23 4.15 -32.15
CA VAL A 487 17.68 2.91 -31.49
C VAL A 487 16.54 1.89 -31.40
N THR A 488 16.80 0.69 -31.89
CA THR A 488 15.93 -0.48 -31.64
C THR A 488 16.61 -1.37 -30.61
N LEU A 489 15.92 -1.63 -29.51
CA LEU A 489 16.38 -2.58 -28.50
C LEU A 489 15.96 -4.00 -28.87
N VAL A 490 16.93 -4.91 -28.92
CA VAL A 490 16.70 -6.34 -29.20
C VAL A 490 17.27 -7.13 -28.02
N PRO A 491 16.50 -7.35 -26.95
CA PRO A 491 16.97 -8.15 -25.85
C PRO A 491 17.13 -9.62 -26.28
N ILE A 492 18.31 -10.16 -26.00
CA ILE A 492 18.67 -11.58 -26.29
C ILE A 492 18.76 -12.39 -24.99
N GLY A 493 18.30 -11.84 -23.88
CA GLY A 493 18.24 -12.41 -22.53
C GLY A 493 17.16 -11.69 -21.73
N PRO A 494 17.00 -11.94 -20.43
CA PRO A 494 16.01 -11.31 -19.59
C PRO A 494 15.96 -9.78 -19.74
N LEU A 495 14.76 -9.20 -19.74
CA LEU A 495 14.53 -7.77 -19.96
C LEU A 495 15.01 -6.86 -18.82
N THR A 496 15.62 -7.41 -17.78
CA THR A 496 16.12 -6.69 -16.58
C THR A 496 16.95 -5.46 -16.93
N ASN A 497 17.83 -5.55 -17.93
CA ASN A 497 18.67 -4.43 -18.35
C ASN A 497 17.87 -3.29 -19.00
N ILE A 498 16.78 -3.62 -19.70
CA ILE A 498 15.88 -2.61 -20.28
C ILE A 498 15.03 -1.99 -19.19
N ALA A 499 14.47 -2.79 -18.29
CA ALA A 499 13.73 -2.29 -17.14
C ALA A 499 14.61 -1.37 -16.27
N LEU A 500 15.86 -1.76 -16.02
CA LEU A 500 16.82 -0.95 -15.30
C LEU A 500 17.18 0.35 -16.05
N ALA A 501 17.31 0.31 -17.38
CA ALA A 501 17.56 1.51 -18.18
C ALA A 501 16.39 2.50 -18.12
N LEU A 502 15.15 2.01 -18.19
CA LEU A 502 13.94 2.82 -18.03
C LEU A 502 13.84 3.42 -16.61
N ALA A 503 14.30 2.70 -15.61
CA ALA A 503 14.35 3.20 -14.23
C ALA A 503 15.42 4.29 -14.04
N ILE A 504 16.57 4.19 -14.73
CA ILE A 504 17.62 5.22 -14.70
C ILE A 504 17.19 6.48 -15.44
N GLU A 505 16.59 6.34 -16.61
CA GLU A 505 16.15 7.43 -17.48
C GLU A 505 14.82 7.08 -18.17
N PRO A 506 13.68 7.48 -17.58
CA PRO A 506 12.35 7.19 -18.14
C PRO A 506 12.13 7.69 -19.56
N ALA A 507 12.88 8.74 -19.99
CA ALA A 507 12.80 9.26 -21.33
C ALA A 507 13.26 8.24 -22.41
N VAL A 508 13.96 7.18 -22.03
CA VAL A 508 14.28 6.04 -22.90
C VAL A 508 13.02 5.48 -23.58
N ALA A 509 11.90 5.38 -22.83
CA ALA A 509 10.64 4.88 -23.37
C ALA A 509 10.10 5.67 -24.58
N TYR A 510 10.37 6.99 -24.59
CA TYR A 510 9.92 7.89 -25.66
C TYR A 510 10.95 8.07 -26.76
N ASN A 511 12.22 7.76 -26.50
CA ASN A 511 13.34 7.98 -27.41
C ASN A 511 13.82 6.69 -28.12
N VAL A 512 13.29 5.54 -27.74
CA VAL A 512 13.58 4.28 -28.45
C VAL A 512 12.69 4.14 -29.68
N ALA A 513 13.25 3.74 -30.81
CA ALA A 513 12.49 3.53 -32.05
C ALA A 513 11.58 2.30 -31.96
N ALA A 514 12.07 1.21 -31.38
CA ALA A 514 11.34 -0.02 -31.18
C ALA A 514 12.01 -0.90 -30.11
N VAL A 515 11.22 -1.78 -29.51
CA VAL A 515 11.71 -2.93 -28.74
C VAL A 515 11.27 -4.19 -29.47
N VAL A 516 12.22 -4.97 -29.95
CA VAL A 516 11.97 -6.24 -30.64
C VAL A 516 12.32 -7.36 -29.68
N MET A 517 11.32 -7.96 -29.07
CA MET A 517 11.51 -9.01 -28.08
C MET A 517 11.83 -10.35 -28.77
N MET A 518 12.86 -11.03 -28.32
CA MET A 518 13.14 -12.41 -28.66
C MET A 518 12.22 -13.30 -27.83
N GLY A 519 11.01 -13.37 -28.23
CA GLY A 519 9.98 -14.16 -27.57
C GLY A 519 8.95 -14.58 -28.61
N GLY A 520 8.00 -15.33 -28.24
CA GLY A 520 6.95 -15.69 -29.17
C GLY A 520 6.61 -17.17 -29.14
N ALA A 521 6.72 -17.77 -27.97
CA ALA A 521 6.26 -19.14 -27.75
C ALA A 521 4.73 -19.27 -27.78
N ALA A 522 4.00 -18.28 -28.33
CA ALA A 522 2.55 -18.31 -28.39
C ALA A 522 1.99 -19.48 -29.19
N THR A 523 2.74 -19.99 -30.20
CA THR A 523 2.33 -21.08 -31.06
C THR A 523 3.28 -22.27 -31.04
N VAL A 524 4.41 -22.18 -30.38
CA VAL A 524 5.44 -23.23 -30.23
C VAL A 524 5.94 -23.29 -28.81
N GLY A 525 6.52 -24.41 -28.40
CA GLY A 525 7.10 -24.55 -27.09
C GLY A 525 8.26 -23.58 -26.87
N GLY A 526 8.29 -22.87 -25.75
CA GLY A 526 9.38 -21.98 -25.36
C GLY A 526 10.59 -22.72 -24.78
N ASN A 527 11.69 -22.01 -24.65
CA ASN A 527 12.95 -22.58 -24.15
C ASN A 527 12.99 -22.73 -22.61
N VAL A 528 12.08 -22.12 -21.87
CA VAL A 528 11.94 -22.22 -20.41
C VAL A 528 10.82 -23.16 -20.03
N ASN A 529 9.66 -22.99 -20.65
CA ASN A 529 8.51 -23.88 -20.47
C ASN A 529 7.71 -23.96 -21.80
N PRO A 530 6.68 -24.84 -21.88
CA PRO A 530 5.95 -25.05 -23.12
C PRO A 530 5.25 -23.81 -23.71
N ALA A 531 5.09 -22.74 -22.92
CA ALA A 531 4.34 -21.54 -23.31
C ALA A 531 5.18 -20.26 -23.33
N ALA A 532 6.46 -20.28 -22.96
CA ALA A 532 7.25 -19.06 -22.83
C ALA A 532 8.72 -19.21 -23.23
N GLU A 533 9.25 -18.18 -23.84
CA GLU A 533 10.68 -17.95 -23.98
C GLU A 533 11.26 -17.34 -22.69
N ALA A 534 12.58 -17.49 -22.47
CA ALA A 534 13.23 -17.00 -21.27
C ALA A 534 13.02 -15.49 -21.05
N ASP A 535 13.08 -14.70 -22.12
CA ASP A 535 12.94 -13.25 -22.04
C ASP A 535 11.54 -12.82 -21.60
N ILE A 536 10.50 -13.45 -22.11
CA ILE A 536 9.11 -13.13 -21.76
C ILE A 536 8.75 -13.69 -20.38
N TYR A 537 9.27 -14.85 -20.03
CA TYR A 537 8.98 -15.50 -18.75
C TYR A 537 9.72 -14.83 -17.57
N SER A 538 10.96 -14.40 -17.82
CA SER A 538 11.80 -13.78 -16.78
C SER A 538 11.48 -12.30 -16.54
N ASP A 539 11.02 -11.59 -17.58
CA ASP A 539 10.73 -10.14 -17.56
C ASP A 539 9.44 -9.86 -18.37
N PRO A 540 8.25 -10.23 -17.88
CA PRO A 540 6.98 -10.08 -18.56
C PRO A 540 6.53 -8.63 -18.79
#